data_62439cb08d7d7e834eee43d68b468fac
#
_entry.id   62439cb08d7d7e834eee43d68b468fac
#
_cell.length_a   1.000
_cell.length_b   1.000
_cell.length_c   1.000
_cell.angle_alpha   90.00
_cell.angle_beta   90.00
_cell.angle_gamma   90.00
#
_symmetry.space_group_name_H-M   'P 1'
#
loop_
_entity.id
_entity.type
_entity.pdbx_description
1 polymer ?
#
loop_
_entity_poly.entity_id
_entity_poly.type
_entity_poly.pdbx_seq_one_letter_code
_entity_poly.pdbx_strand_id
1 'polypeptide(L)'
;MKRVIITFLCLLCIVQAYSQSFTISGTIIDGESNEPLIGAGILVKGAGRGTITDIDGKYSLEVKRGETLVFSFVGYQNQEVAITNQRTLNIALRVSEANNLNEVVITGRGSAKRITLTGAVSGIQANELRRVPTSSLQNTLSGKLPGFFSQQRSGQPGKDASDFFIRGVSSLNEDGNKPLIMVDDVEYSYEQLSQINVNEIESISILKDASTTAIYGIKGANGVLVVKTRRGEEGKPVIHVRAEAGGQIPVRKPNFLDSYNTALLVNEARTNDGLTKMFTQHDLELFKDGSDPYGHPNVNWYDEVFKKSAMQSNINVDVSGGTKRLKYFVSGGYFSQGGLVRNFAKADDDVNTGYFYRRFDYRTNLDFTVTDNLTMRLDFSSRFMNINEPSSLNATGEIYNFTAMHPYSAPVLNPDGSYAYLSDVDGYGPTLNARLANEGYTRTRRNDNNILYGVNWKMDWLTKGLSANARIAYSTID
;
A
#
# COMPACT_ATOMS: atom_id res chain seq x y z
N MET A 1 44.23 60.67 -13.81
CA MET A 1 43.50 59.73 -14.70
C MET A 1 44.32 58.45 -15.06
N LYS A 2 45.58 58.56 -15.52
CA LYS A 2 46.37 57.35 -15.90
C LYS A 2 46.62 56.39 -14.76
N ARG A 3 46.86 56.85 -13.52
CA ARG A 3 47.06 55.95 -12.34
C ARG A 3 45.81 55.20 -11.92
N VAL A 4 44.62 55.81 -12.05
CA VAL A 4 43.32 55.16 -11.72
C VAL A 4 42.99 54.07 -12.75
N ILE A 5 43.29 54.26 -14.02
CA ILE A 5 43.09 53.31 -15.11
C ILE A 5 44.00 52.07 -14.92
N ILE A 6 45.26 52.26 -14.50
CA ILE A 6 46.20 51.16 -14.24
C ILE A 6 45.75 50.35 -13.03
N THR A 7 45.28 51.02 -11.95
CA THR A 7 44.76 50.31 -10.78
C THR A 7 43.48 49.49 -11.10
N PHE A 8 42.62 50.03 -11.95
CA PHE A 8 41.40 49.34 -12.40
C PHE A 8 41.73 48.16 -13.34
N LEU A 9 42.74 48.30 -14.21
CA LEU A 9 43.22 47.25 -15.08
C LEU A 9 43.89 46.13 -14.29
N CYS A 10 44.67 46.43 -13.24
CA CYS A 10 45.25 45.45 -12.34
C CYS A 10 44.19 44.72 -11.51
N LEU A 11 43.10 45.42 -11.09
CA LEU A 11 41.99 44.76 -10.38
C LEU A 11 41.22 43.81 -11.31
N LEU A 12 41.04 44.18 -12.60
CA LEU A 12 40.39 43.31 -13.60
C LEU A 12 41.22 42.04 -13.89
N CYS A 13 42.54 42.11 -13.87
CA CYS A 13 43.42 40.96 -14.08
C CYS A 13 43.40 40.00 -12.88
N ILE A 14 43.17 40.48 -11.67
CA ILE A 14 43.07 39.65 -10.46
C ILE A 14 41.77 38.82 -10.46
N VAL A 15 40.68 39.36 -10.98
CA VAL A 15 39.36 38.67 -11.07
C VAL A 15 39.40 37.53 -12.10
N GLN A 16 40.22 37.59 -13.13
CA GLN A 16 40.36 36.52 -14.12
C GLN A 16 41.20 35.30 -13.64
N ALA A 17 42.02 35.45 -12.59
CA ALA A 17 42.89 34.39 -12.09
C ALA A 17 42.16 33.29 -11.28
N TYR A 18 40.91 33.55 -10.89
CA TYR A 18 40.14 32.58 -10.05
C TYR A 18 39.23 31.62 -10.84
N SER A 19 39.18 31.69 -12.17
CA SER A 19 38.23 30.90 -12.98
C SER A 19 38.92 29.84 -13.86
N GLN A 20 40.11 29.36 -13.53
CA GLN A 20 40.71 28.25 -14.30
C GLN A 20 40.13 26.94 -13.92
N SER A 21 39.39 26.30 -14.85
CA SER A 21 39.01 24.89 -14.77
C SER A 21 40.25 24.03 -15.10
N PHE A 22 40.36 22.90 -14.44
CA PHE A 22 41.38 21.89 -14.73
C PHE A 22 40.77 20.49 -14.66
N THR A 23 41.40 19.57 -15.32
CA THR A 23 40.94 18.18 -15.32
C THR A 23 41.54 17.45 -14.11
N ILE A 24 40.66 16.84 -13.31
CA ILE A 24 41.01 15.90 -12.27
C ILE A 24 40.75 14.46 -12.78
N SER A 25 41.65 13.55 -12.49
CA SER A 25 41.50 12.13 -12.83
C SER A 25 41.85 11.26 -11.62
N GLY A 26 41.44 10.01 -11.64
CA GLY A 26 41.76 9.07 -10.57
C GLY A 26 41.04 7.74 -10.76
N THR A 27 41.20 6.87 -9.77
CA THR A 27 40.55 5.57 -9.71
C THR A 27 39.64 5.49 -8.49
N ILE A 28 38.49 4.83 -8.64
CA ILE A 28 37.60 4.47 -7.54
C ILE A 28 37.67 2.97 -7.34
N ILE A 29 38.01 2.55 -6.14
CA ILE A 29 38.14 1.15 -5.75
C ILE A 29 37.25 0.83 -4.56
N ASP A 30 36.94 -0.45 -4.38
CA ASP A 30 36.39 -0.97 -3.14
C ASP A 30 37.43 -0.90 -2.02
N GLY A 31 37.06 -0.35 -0.87
CA GLY A 31 37.96 -0.18 0.27
C GLY A 31 38.33 -1.48 0.99
N GLU A 32 37.65 -2.59 0.72
CA GLU A 32 37.90 -3.90 1.32
C GLU A 32 38.60 -4.86 0.36
N SER A 33 38.07 -5.01 -0.87
CA SER A 33 38.62 -5.94 -1.88
C SER A 33 39.71 -5.32 -2.74
N ASN A 34 39.87 -3.99 -2.76
CA ASN A 34 40.70 -3.21 -3.67
C ASN A 34 40.37 -3.41 -5.17
N GLU A 35 39.21 -3.95 -5.49
CA GLU A 35 38.75 -4.09 -6.86
C GLU A 35 38.22 -2.76 -7.43
N PRO A 36 38.40 -2.48 -8.74
CA PRO A 36 37.89 -1.26 -9.35
C PRO A 36 36.37 -1.24 -9.39
N LEU A 37 35.76 -0.12 -9.02
CA LEU A 37 34.31 0.08 -9.05
C LEU A 37 33.90 0.67 -10.41
N ILE A 38 33.27 -0.18 -11.24
CA ILE A 38 32.80 0.15 -12.59
C ILE A 38 31.48 0.88 -12.52
N GLY A 39 31.34 2.06 -13.16
CA GLY A 39 30.08 2.80 -13.17
C GLY A 39 29.81 3.61 -11.89
N ALA A 40 30.82 3.81 -11.04
CA ALA A 40 30.71 4.69 -9.88
C ALA A 40 30.50 6.14 -10.34
N GLY A 41 29.53 6.85 -9.72
CA GLY A 41 29.17 8.23 -10.05
C GLY A 41 30.06 9.25 -9.35
N ILE A 42 30.54 10.25 -10.08
CA ILE A 42 31.27 11.40 -9.58
C ILE A 42 30.48 12.65 -9.96
N LEU A 43 29.97 13.39 -8.98
CA LEU A 43 29.15 14.58 -9.20
C LEU A 43 29.76 15.82 -8.53
N VAL A 44 29.74 16.94 -9.22
CA VAL A 44 30.10 18.23 -8.61
C VAL A 44 28.92 18.72 -7.77
N LYS A 45 29.12 18.89 -6.47
CA LYS A 45 28.08 19.30 -5.52
C LYS A 45 27.49 20.66 -5.91
N GLY A 46 26.17 20.70 -6.11
CA GLY A 46 25.48 21.94 -6.49
C GLY A 46 25.59 22.35 -7.96
N ALA A 47 26.29 21.58 -8.81
CA ALA A 47 26.38 21.80 -10.24
C ALA A 47 25.88 20.55 -10.99
N GLY A 48 25.00 20.68 -11.97
CA GLY A 48 24.42 19.54 -12.71
C GLY A 48 25.41 18.80 -13.64
N ARG A 49 26.71 18.73 -13.30
CA ARG A 49 27.78 18.08 -14.05
C ARG A 49 28.49 17.00 -13.25
N GLY A 50 28.83 15.92 -13.94
CA GLY A 50 29.48 14.75 -13.34
C GLY A 50 29.99 13.79 -14.42
N THR A 51 30.59 12.68 -13.98
CA THR A 51 31.06 11.58 -14.81
C THR A 51 30.85 10.25 -14.09
N ILE A 52 31.13 9.15 -14.78
CA ILE A 52 31.14 7.80 -14.21
C ILE A 52 32.49 7.14 -14.47
N THR A 53 32.85 6.15 -13.66
CA THR A 53 34.07 5.35 -13.86
C THR A 53 33.92 4.37 -15.01
N ASP A 54 35.04 4.12 -15.69
CA ASP A 54 35.19 3.08 -16.75
C ASP A 54 35.40 1.65 -16.17
N ILE A 55 35.69 0.70 -17.03
CA ILE A 55 35.88 -0.71 -16.67
C ILE A 55 37.12 -0.97 -15.76
N ASP A 56 38.06 -0.04 -15.71
CA ASP A 56 39.22 -0.06 -14.83
C ASP A 56 39.00 0.78 -13.55
N GLY A 57 37.74 1.28 -13.31
CA GLY A 57 37.42 2.16 -12.21
C GLY A 57 37.98 3.58 -12.35
N LYS A 58 38.51 3.97 -13.54
CA LYS A 58 39.10 5.28 -13.78
C LYS A 58 38.06 6.30 -14.18
N TYR A 59 38.30 7.55 -13.75
CA TYR A 59 37.45 8.70 -14.12
C TYR A 59 38.28 9.91 -14.52
N SER A 60 37.65 10.81 -15.26
CA SER A 60 38.21 12.11 -15.62
C SER A 60 37.07 13.13 -15.63
N LEU A 61 37.25 14.27 -14.95
CA LEU A 61 36.22 15.30 -14.83
C LEU A 61 36.87 16.69 -14.79
N GLU A 62 36.28 17.62 -15.50
CA GLU A 62 36.70 19.04 -15.46
C GLU A 62 36.08 19.72 -14.23
N VAL A 63 36.91 20.30 -13.38
CA VAL A 63 36.53 20.91 -12.11
C VAL A 63 37.16 22.29 -11.94
N LYS A 64 36.59 23.10 -11.06
CA LYS A 64 37.15 24.35 -10.62
C LYS A 64 37.70 24.23 -9.21
N ARG A 65 38.71 25.02 -8.91
CA ARG A 65 39.26 25.10 -7.55
C ARG A 65 38.18 25.50 -6.55
N GLY A 66 38.08 24.80 -5.45
CA GLY A 66 37.09 25.05 -4.38
C GLY A 66 35.77 24.31 -4.55
N GLU A 67 35.56 23.58 -5.64
CA GLU A 67 34.40 22.70 -5.79
C GLU A 67 34.54 21.46 -4.93
N THR A 68 33.40 20.88 -4.53
CA THR A 68 33.34 19.62 -3.79
C THR A 68 32.81 18.53 -4.72
N LEU A 69 33.53 17.41 -4.84
CA LEU A 69 33.10 16.24 -5.54
C LEU A 69 32.40 15.27 -4.59
N VAL A 70 31.29 14.70 -5.04
CA VAL A 70 30.56 13.63 -4.36
C VAL A 70 30.79 12.36 -5.14
N PHE A 71 31.42 11.38 -4.52
CA PHE A 71 31.64 10.04 -5.05
C PHE A 71 30.55 9.11 -4.53
N SER A 72 29.86 8.41 -5.43
CA SER A 72 28.73 7.55 -5.07
C SER A 72 28.75 6.26 -5.89
N PHE A 73 28.40 5.15 -5.24
CA PHE A 73 28.18 3.87 -5.92
C PHE A 73 27.09 3.08 -5.19
N VAL A 74 26.31 2.29 -5.92
CA VAL A 74 25.22 1.52 -5.33
C VAL A 74 25.76 0.53 -4.30
N GLY A 75 25.31 0.64 -3.04
CA GLY A 75 25.80 -0.19 -1.93
C GLY A 75 26.97 0.39 -1.14
N TYR A 76 27.47 1.57 -1.48
CA TYR A 76 28.61 2.21 -0.82
C TYR A 76 28.24 3.53 -0.15
N GLN A 77 29.01 3.95 0.84
CA GLN A 77 28.86 5.26 1.48
C GLN A 77 29.33 6.37 0.54
N ASN A 78 28.53 7.41 0.39
CA ASN A 78 28.93 8.59 -0.37
C ASN A 78 30.09 9.29 0.33
N GLN A 79 31.13 9.62 -0.44
CA GLN A 79 32.29 10.36 0.05
C GLN A 79 32.36 11.73 -0.62
N GLU A 80 32.49 12.79 0.19
CA GLU A 80 32.65 14.16 -0.30
C GLU A 80 34.11 14.62 -0.14
N VAL A 81 34.68 15.15 -1.21
CA VAL A 81 36.06 15.66 -1.19
C VAL A 81 36.11 17.04 -1.81
N ALA A 82 36.64 18.01 -1.07
CA ALA A 82 36.87 19.35 -1.58
C ALA A 82 38.14 19.40 -2.44
N ILE A 83 38.05 20.01 -3.63
CA ILE A 83 39.11 20.09 -4.62
C ILE A 83 39.97 21.32 -4.35
N THR A 84 41.25 21.10 -4.11
CA THR A 84 42.25 22.18 -3.94
C THR A 84 43.09 22.37 -5.21
N ASN A 85 44.26 21.73 -5.29
CA ASN A 85 45.16 21.78 -6.45
C ASN A 85 45.54 20.38 -6.97
N GLN A 86 44.83 19.35 -6.51
CA GLN A 86 45.13 17.97 -6.84
C GLN A 86 44.66 17.69 -8.28
N ARG A 87 45.51 17.11 -9.11
CA ARG A 87 45.17 16.66 -10.46
C ARG A 87 44.82 15.17 -10.51
N THR A 88 45.23 14.43 -9.47
CA THR A 88 44.91 13.01 -9.35
C THR A 88 44.30 12.78 -7.96
N LEU A 89 43.14 12.09 -7.93
CA LEU A 89 42.44 11.78 -6.69
C LEU A 89 41.88 10.35 -6.76
N ASN A 90 42.53 9.44 -6.03
CA ASN A 90 42.07 8.07 -5.90
C ASN A 90 41.20 7.94 -4.66
N ILE A 91 40.06 7.28 -4.79
CA ILE A 91 39.06 7.11 -3.75
C ILE A 91 38.82 5.63 -3.50
N ALA A 92 38.89 5.23 -2.24
CA ALA A 92 38.43 3.92 -1.80
C ALA A 92 37.06 4.10 -1.11
N LEU A 93 35.99 3.69 -1.77
CA LEU A 93 34.66 3.72 -1.19
C LEU A 93 34.48 2.54 -0.22
N ARG A 94 33.88 2.80 0.90
CA ARG A 94 33.49 1.75 1.87
C ARG A 94 32.08 1.30 1.60
N VAL A 95 31.83 0.01 1.69
CA VAL A 95 30.49 -0.54 1.62
C VAL A 95 29.61 0.16 2.67
N SER A 96 28.44 0.60 2.24
CA SER A 96 27.50 1.23 3.15
C SER A 96 26.97 0.15 4.10
N GLU A 97 27.37 0.20 5.34
CA GLU A 97 26.84 -0.70 6.39
C GLU A 97 25.33 -0.58 6.54
N ALA A 98 24.75 0.52 6.06
CA ALA A 98 23.31 0.76 6.11
C ALA A 98 22.49 -0.11 5.14
N ASN A 99 23.08 -0.70 4.11
CA ASN A 99 22.31 -1.39 3.07
C ASN A 99 22.50 -2.92 2.98
N ASN A 100 23.47 -3.54 3.63
CA ASN A 100 23.72 -4.97 3.37
C ASN A 100 23.92 -5.89 4.59
N LEU A 101 24.10 -5.42 5.80
CA LEU A 101 24.42 -6.31 6.92
C LEU A 101 23.45 -6.24 8.10
N ASN A 102 22.51 -5.32 8.11
CA ASN A 102 21.55 -5.13 9.18
C ASN A 102 20.09 -5.30 8.74
N GLU A 103 19.81 -6.13 7.74
CA GLU A 103 18.45 -6.66 7.63
C GLU A 103 18.24 -7.54 8.87
N VAL A 104 17.82 -6.86 9.94
CA VAL A 104 17.45 -7.50 11.18
C VAL A 104 16.11 -8.17 10.92
N VAL A 105 16.16 -9.47 10.73
CA VAL A 105 14.97 -10.29 10.64
C VAL A 105 14.53 -10.61 12.06
N ILE A 106 13.24 -10.39 12.30
CA ILE A 106 12.65 -10.71 13.57
C ILE A 106 12.32 -12.18 13.60
N THR A 107 12.98 -12.87 14.46
CA THR A 107 12.58 -14.19 14.91
C THR A 107 11.78 -13.99 16.21
N GLY A 108 10.67 -14.64 16.38
CA GLY A 108 9.65 -14.44 17.42
C GLY A 108 10.06 -14.25 18.89
N ARG A 109 11.34 -14.15 19.22
CA ARG A 109 11.85 -13.76 20.56
C ARG A 109 13.01 -12.77 20.51
N GLY A 110 13.32 -12.23 19.35
CA GLY A 110 14.42 -11.28 19.23
C GLY A 110 14.67 -10.88 17.78
N SER A 111 15.63 -9.99 17.60
CA SER A 111 16.15 -9.63 16.28
C SER A 111 17.42 -10.41 16.03
N ALA A 112 17.46 -11.17 14.94
CA ALA A 112 18.68 -11.83 14.48
C ALA A 112 19.11 -11.24 13.13
N LYS A 113 20.41 -11.13 12.91
CA LYS A 113 20.91 -10.71 11.59
C LYS A 113 20.52 -11.79 10.57
N ARG A 114 20.03 -11.39 9.39
CA ARG A 114 19.61 -12.31 8.32
C ARG A 114 20.69 -13.39 8.02
N ILE A 115 21.93 -13.01 8.06
CA ILE A 115 23.08 -13.91 7.82
C ILE A 115 23.23 -15.02 8.88
N THR A 116 22.66 -14.87 10.06
CA THR A 116 22.74 -15.87 11.14
C THR A 116 21.52 -16.79 11.19
N LEU A 117 20.52 -16.56 10.31
CA LEU A 117 19.31 -17.37 10.27
C LEU A 117 19.48 -18.54 9.31
N THR A 118 19.36 -19.76 9.84
CA THR A 118 19.39 -21.00 9.05
C THR A 118 18.09 -21.32 8.35
N GLY A 119 17.00 -20.59 8.67
CA GLY A 119 15.66 -20.80 8.10
C GLY A 119 15.31 -19.83 6.97
N ALA A 120 14.40 -20.23 6.06
CA ALA A 120 13.91 -19.40 4.97
C ALA A 120 13.01 -18.28 5.51
N VAL A 121 13.53 -17.06 5.55
CA VAL A 121 12.81 -15.85 5.92
C VAL A 121 12.78 -14.90 4.74
N SER A 122 11.61 -14.36 4.45
CA SER A 122 11.43 -13.29 3.45
C SER A 122 10.92 -12.04 4.15
N GLY A 123 11.52 -10.90 3.85
CA GLY A 123 11.15 -9.63 4.45
C GLY A 123 10.87 -8.55 3.40
N ILE A 124 10.13 -7.52 3.78
CA ILE A 124 9.86 -6.33 3.00
C ILE A 124 9.89 -5.10 3.90
N GLN A 125 10.51 -4.04 3.43
CA GLN A 125 10.62 -2.77 4.13
C GLN A 125 9.44 -1.85 3.81
N ALA A 126 9.14 -0.93 4.74
CA ALA A 126 8.02 0.01 4.62
C ALA A 126 8.01 0.81 3.31
N ASN A 127 9.17 1.20 2.80
CA ASN A 127 9.26 2.00 1.57
C ASN A 127 8.70 1.30 0.33
N GLU A 128 8.77 -0.02 0.28
CA GLU A 128 8.21 -0.81 -0.81
C GLU A 128 6.69 -0.99 -0.64
N LEU A 129 6.21 -1.10 0.60
CA LEU A 129 4.79 -1.25 0.90
C LEU A 129 4.00 0.01 0.51
N ARG A 130 4.55 1.19 0.78
CA ARG A 130 3.90 2.49 0.55
C ARG A 130 3.68 2.86 -0.91
N ARG A 131 4.20 2.08 -1.87
CA ARG A 131 4.05 2.36 -3.31
C ARG A 131 2.68 1.98 -3.88
N VAL A 132 1.90 1.17 -3.14
CA VAL A 132 0.60 0.68 -3.60
C VAL A 132 -0.52 1.40 -2.84
N PRO A 133 -1.33 2.23 -3.51
CA PRO A 133 -2.46 2.90 -2.88
C PRO A 133 -3.63 1.91 -2.71
N THR A 134 -3.72 1.28 -1.56
CA THR A 134 -4.81 0.35 -1.21
C THR A 134 -5.26 0.58 0.22
N SER A 135 -6.52 0.24 0.51
CA SER A 135 -7.11 0.30 1.85
C SER A 135 -6.56 -0.77 2.78
N SER A 136 -6.19 -1.94 2.22
CA SER A 136 -5.79 -3.13 2.96
C SER A 136 -4.30 -3.42 2.83
N LEU A 137 -3.64 -3.66 3.98
CA LEU A 137 -2.24 -4.06 4.03
C LEU A 137 -1.97 -5.35 3.26
N GLN A 138 -2.87 -6.33 3.32
CA GLN A 138 -2.71 -7.63 2.65
C GLN A 138 -2.55 -7.47 1.13
N ASN A 139 -3.27 -6.52 0.53
CA ASN A 139 -3.18 -6.24 -0.90
C ASN A 139 -1.82 -5.66 -1.30
N THR A 140 -1.13 -4.97 -0.39
CA THR A 140 0.22 -4.43 -0.66
C THR A 140 1.29 -5.51 -0.72
N LEU A 141 1.05 -6.67 -0.10
CA LEU A 141 2.02 -7.78 -0.01
C LEU A 141 2.00 -8.69 -1.23
N SER A 142 0.93 -8.63 -2.03
CA SER A 142 0.78 -9.46 -3.23
C SER A 142 1.93 -9.26 -4.21
N GLY A 143 2.56 -10.35 -4.63
CA GLY A 143 3.68 -10.34 -5.57
C GLY A 143 5.01 -9.80 -5.04
N LYS A 144 5.08 -9.38 -3.76
CA LYS A 144 6.31 -8.80 -3.18
C LYS A 144 7.07 -9.74 -2.26
N LEU A 145 6.39 -10.72 -1.68
CA LEU A 145 7.00 -11.68 -0.76
C LEU A 145 7.00 -13.09 -1.35
N PRO A 146 8.16 -13.69 -1.61
CA PRO A 146 8.26 -15.07 -2.11
C PRO A 146 7.56 -16.05 -1.17
N GLY A 147 6.62 -16.86 -1.72
CA GLY A 147 5.82 -17.82 -0.97
C GLY A 147 4.59 -17.23 -0.27
N PHE A 148 4.28 -15.97 -0.49
CA PHE A 148 3.02 -15.34 -0.11
C PHE A 148 2.05 -15.40 -1.29
N PHE A 149 0.94 -16.08 -1.11
CA PHE A 149 -0.14 -16.20 -2.09
C PHE A 149 -1.34 -15.47 -1.56
N SER A 150 -1.91 -14.56 -2.33
CA SER A 150 -3.08 -13.79 -1.93
C SER A 150 -4.13 -13.79 -3.04
N GLN A 151 -5.38 -13.78 -2.61
CA GLN A 151 -6.52 -13.69 -3.49
C GLN A 151 -7.50 -12.65 -2.96
N GLN A 152 -7.69 -11.58 -3.71
CA GLN A 152 -8.73 -10.59 -3.41
C GLN A 152 -10.05 -11.09 -4.00
N ARG A 153 -11.05 -11.33 -3.13
CA ARG A 153 -12.37 -11.83 -3.54
C ARG A 153 -13.33 -10.70 -3.90
N SER A 154 -13.12 -9.52 -3.36
CA SER A 154 -14.01 -8.36 -3.52
C SER A 154 -13.22 -7.07 -3.64
N GLY A 155 -13.74 -6.11 -4.40
CA GLY A 155 -13.27 -4.72 -4.42
C GLY A 155 -14.19 -3.78 -3.64
N GLN A 156 -15.11 -4.32 -2.83
CA GLN A 156 -16.06 -3.54 -2.04
C GLN A 156 -15.33 -2.74 -0.98
N PRO A 157 -15.62 -1.43 -0.84
CA PRO A 157 -15.01 -0.59 0.17
C PRO A 157 -15.13 -1.17 1.59
N GLY A 158 -13.99 -1.30 2.28
CA GLY A 158 -13.89 -1.87 3.63
C GLY A 158 -13.99 -3.40 3.71
N LYS A 159 -14.24 -4.10 2.60
CA LYS A 159 -14.29 -5.57 2.48
C LYS A 159 -13.39 -6.07 1.34
N ASP A 160 -12.39 -5.30 0.97
CA ASP A 160 -11.47 -5.54 -0.14
C ASP A 160 -10.16 -6.23 0.27
N ALA A 161 -10.07 -6.71 1.50
CA ALA A 161 -8.92 -7.45 2.00
C ALA A 161 -8.76 -8.79 1.27
N SER A 162 -7.51 -9.11 0.91
CA SER A 162 -7.17 -10.39 0.32
C SER A 162 -7.07 -11.48 1.37
N ASP A 163 -7.64 -12.65 1.10
CA ASP A 163 -7.21 -13.87 1.78
C ASP A 163 -5.80 -14.22 1.35
N PHE A 164 -4.98 -14.71 2.28
CA PHE A 164 -3.61 -15.08 1.94
C PHE A 164 -3.16 -16.34 2.65
N PHE A 165 -2.18 -17.00 2.03
CA PHE A 165 -1.60 -18.26 2.47
C PHE A 165 -0.08 -18.18 2.33
N ILE A 166 0.63 -18.90 3.19
CA ILE A 166 2.08 -19.07 3.09
C ILE A 166 2.35 -20.46 2.54
N ARG A 167 3.07 -20.56 1.41
CA ARG A 167 3.39 -21.80 0.69
C ARG A 167 2.19 -22.54 0.10
N GLY A 168 0.98 -21.95 0.10
CA GLY A 168 -0.21 -22.51 -0.51
C GLY A 168 -1.20 -23.11 0.47
N VAL A 169 -2.21 -23.80 -0.06
CA VAL A 169 -3.29 -24.43 0.69
C VAL A 169 -2.90 -25.88 1.00
N SER A 170 -2.92 -26.27 2.26
CA SER A 170 -2.52 -27.60 2.74
C SER A 170 -3.70 -28.41 3.31
N SER A 171 -4.83 -27.77 3.58
CA SER A 171 -6.03 -28.38 4.21
C SER A 171 -7.28 -28.03 3.43
N LEU A 172 -8.26 -28.93 3.43
CA LEU A 172 -9.60 -28.67 2.90
C LEU A 172 -10.42 -27.73 3.83
N ASN A 173 -10.02 -27.60 5.08
CA ASN A 173 -10.62 -26.63 5.99
C ASN A 173 -9.94 -25.26 5.80
N GLU A 174 -10.70 -24.22 5.50
CA GLU A 174 -10.17 -22.87 5.29
C GLU A 174 -9.40 -22.34 6.50
N ASP A 175 -9.88 -22.58 7.73
CA ASP A 175 -9.20 -22.13 8.94
C ASP A 175 -7.87 -22.87 9.17
N GLY A 176 -7.77 -24.11 8.69
CA GLY A 176 -6.55 -24.92 8.75
C GLY A 176 -5.41 -24.45 7.85
N ASN A 177 -5.64 -23.46 7.00
CA ASN A 177 -4.64 -22.92 6.08
C ASN A 177 -4.13 -21.51 6.47
N LYS A 178 -4.76 -20.90 7.46
CA LYS A 178 -4.44 -19.52 7.86
C LYS A 178 -3.08 -19.48 8.59
N PRO A 179 -2.12 -18.65 8.17
CA PRO A 179 -0.90 -18.42 8.91
C PRO A 179 -1.18 -17.60 10.18
N LEU A 180 -0.32 -17.75 11.18
CA LEU A 180 -0.33 -16.92 12.38
C LEU A 180 0.14 -15.51 12.03
N ILE A 181 -0.56 -14.50 12.55
CA ILE A 181 -0.23 -13.09 12.36
C ILE A 181 0.22 -12.50 13.69
N MET A 182 1.44 -12.00 13.73
CA MET A 182 2.02 -11.35 14.91
C MET A 182 2.34 -9.90 14.61
N VAL A 183 1.71 -8.98 15.32
CA VAL A 183 2.00 -7.54 15.22
C VAL A 183 2.61 -7.09 16.55
N ASP A 184 3.87 -6.68 16.52
CA ASP A 184 4.61 -6.27 17.72
C ASP A 184 4.51 -7.30 18.87
N ASP A 185 4.56 -8.60 18.51
CA ASP A 185 4.45 -9.76 19.40
C ASP A 185 3.05 -10.03 19.97
N VAL A 186 2.01 -9.39 19.44
CA VAL A 186 0.60 -9.66 19.73
C VAL A 186 -0.05 -10.37 18.55
N GLU A 187 -0.85 -11.40 18.83
CA GLU A 187 -1.62 -12.12 17.80
C GLU A 187 -2.77 -11.27 17.29
N TYR A 188 -2.86 -11.11 15.96
CA TYR A 188 -3.89 -10.38 15.26
C TYR A 188 -4.72 -11.30 14.38
N SER A 189 -6.00 -10.96 14.21
CA SER A 189 -6.86 -11.58 13.20
C SER A 189 -6.53 -11.07 11.79
N TYR A 190 -7.00 -11.79 10.76
CA TYR A 190 -6.90 -11.35 9.36
C TYR A 190 -7.53 -9.98 9.14
N GLU A 191 -8.67 -9.76 9.77
CA GLU A 191 -9.40 -8.52 9.67
C GLU A 191 -8.65 -7.37 10.34
N GLN A 192 -8.10 -7.57 11.53
CA GLN A 192 -7.27 -6.57 12.21
C GLN A 192 -6.01 -6.23 11.40
N LEU A 193 -5.38 -7.24 10.75
CA LEU A 193 -4.22 -7.00 9.88
C LEU A 193 -4.58 -6.11 8.70
N SER A 194 -5.73 -6.35 8.05
CA SER A 194 -6.17 -5.60 6.87
C SER A 194 -6.29 -4.10 7.11
N GLN A 195 -6.55 -3.74 8.35
CA GLN A 195 -6.85 -2.38 8.77
C GLN A 195 -5.63 -1.60 9.26
N ILE A 196 -4.45 -2.25 9.37
CA ILE A 196 -3.22 -1.56 9.77
C ILE A 196 -2.83 -0.57 8.67
N ASN A 197 -2.58 0.67 9.07
CA ASN A 197 -2.08 1.69 8.15
C ASN A 197 -0.64 1.37 7.74
N VAL A 198 -0.38 1.28 6.44
CA VAL A 198 0.95 0.97 5.89
C VAL A 198 2.02 1.97 6.36
N ASN A 199 1.63 3.22 6.65
CA ASN A 199 2.56 4.24 7.14
C ASN A 199 3.04 3.99 8.59
N GLU A 200 2.31 3.16 9.35
CA GLU A 200 2.70 2.77 10.71
C GLU A 200 3.70 1.61 10.74
N ILE A 201 3.94 0.95 9.61
CA ILE A 201 4.76 -0.25 9.52
C ILE A 201 6.22 0.12 9.27
N GLU A 202 7.12 -0.54 9.97
CA GLU A 202 8.56 -0.52 9.76
C GLU A 202 8.99 -1.63 8.80
N SER A 203 8.57 -2.87 9.09
CA SER A 203 8.91 -4.04 8.28
C SER A 203 7.90 -5.18 8.45
N ILE A 204 7.84 -6.06 7.46
CA ILE A 204 7.08 -7.30 7.51
C ILE A 204 8.01 -8.44 7.16
N SER A 205 7.95 -9.52 7.93
CA SER A 205 8.71 -10.74 7.70
C SER A 205 7.81 -11.96 7.69
N ILE A 206 8.09 -12.93 6.83
CA ILE A 206 7.40 -14.21 6.79
C ILE A 206 8.38 -15.31 7.23
N LEU A 207 8.01 -16.02 8.29
CA LEU A 207 8.70 -17.20 8.76
C LEU A 207 8.01 -18.43 8.15
N LYS A 208 8.77 -19.17 7.34
CA LYS A 208 8.22 -20.27 6.53
C LYS A 208 8.59 -21.66 7.04
N ASP A 209 9.75 -21.79 7.68
CA ASP A 209 10.31 -23.07 8.07
C ASP A 209 10.01 -23.40 9.51
N ALA A 210 9.83 -24.70 9.79
CA ALA A 210 9.55 -25.19 11.13
C ALA A 210 10.60 -24.77 12.17
N SER A 211 11.88 -24.64 11.78
CA SER A 211 12.96 -24.16 12.65
C SER A 211 12.73 -22.73 13.14
N THR A 212 12.14 -21.86 12.30
CA THR A 212 11.84 -20.46 12.65
C THR A 212 10.48 -20.28 13.31
N THR A 213 9.52 -21.17 13.03
CA THR A 213 8.16 -21.10 13.58
C THR A 213 7.94 -21.93 14.83
N ALA A 214 8.89 -22.79 15.21
CA ALA A 214 8.78 -23.71 16.36
C ALA A 214 8.40 -23.04 17.68
N ILE A 215 8.85 -21.81 17.90
CA ILE A 215 8.54 -21.02 19.11
C ILE A 215 7.05 -20.65 19.25
N TYR A 216 6.29 -20.69 18.13
CA TYR A 216 4.86 -20.41 18.11
C TYR A 216 4.01 -21.70 18.27
N GLY A 217 4.68 -22.86 18.38
CA GLY A 217 4.00 -24.17 18.51
C GLY A 217 3.12 -24.47 17.30
N ILE A 218 1.99 -25.14 17.57
CA ILE A 218 1.05 -25.59 16.52
C ILE A 218 0.46 -24.45 15.71
N LYS A 219 0.29 -23.26 16.27
CA LYS A 219 -0.20 -22.07 15.56
C LYS A 219 0.73 -21.61 14.46
N GLY A 220 2.03 -21.90 14.55
CA GLY A 220 3.03 -21.57 13.54
C GLY A 220 3.14 -22.57 12.38
N ALA A 221 2.34 -23.63 12.36
CA ALA A 221 2.46 -24.73 11.38
C ALA A 221 2.29 -24.25 9.92
N ASN A 222 1.40 -23.30 9.67
CA ASN A 222 1.15 -22.71 8.34
C ASN A 222 2.04 -21.50 8.03
N GLY A 223 3.12 -21.30 8.80
CA GLY A 223 3.96 -20.12 8.73
C GLY A 223 3.46 -18.98 9.63
N VAL A 224 4.32 -17.97 9.79
CA VAL A 224 4.03 -16.82 10.64
C VAL A 224 4.33 -15.54 9.87
N LEU A 225 3.36 -14.63 9.83
CA LEU A 225 3.54 -13.27 9.35
C LEU A 225 3.88 -12.38 10.55
N VAL A 226 5.08 -11.82 10.57
CA VAL A 226 5.54 -10.93 11.65
C VAL A 226 5.58 -9.50 11.11
N VAL A 227 4.81 -8.62 11.73
CA VAL A 227 4.73 -7.20 11.41
C VAL A 227 5.36 -6.40 12.54
N LYS A 228 6.29 -5.53 12.21
CA LYS A 228 6.81 -4.51 13.11
C LYS A 228 6.24 -3.16 12.78
N THR A 229 5.79 -2.45 13.81
CA THR A 229 5.39 -1.05 13.67
C THR A 229 6.57 -0.12 13.96
N ARG A 230 6.48 1.08 13.38
CA ARG A 230 7.51 2.12 13.53
C ARG A 230 7.61 2.58 14.98
N ARG A 231 8.82 2.85 15.38
CA ARG A 231 9.13 3.35 16.72
C ARG A 231 9.94 4.66 16.63
N GLY A 232 10.02 5.37 17.74
CA GLY A 232 10.89 6.54 17.82
C GLY A 232 12.36 6.17 17.91
N GLU A 233 13.19 7.03 17.38
CA GLU A 233 14.64 6.96 17.48
C GLU A 233 15.17 8.16 18.29
N GLU A 234 16.40 8.03 18.81
CA GLU A 234 17.05 9.13 19.49
C GLU A 234 17.39 10.24 18.48
N GLY A 235 16.86 11.44 18.69
CA GLY A 235 17.07 12.55 17.79
C GLY A 235 16.01 13.64 17.93
N LYS A 236 16.16 14.67 17.11
CA LYS A 236 15.16 15.75 17.02
C LYS A 236 13.85 15.21 16.47
N PRO A 237 12.71 15.80 16.83
CA PRO A 237 11.42 15.45 16.24
C PRO A 237 11.44 15.55 14.72
N VAL A 238 11.01 14.49 14.04
CA VAL A 238 10.84 14.44 12.59
C VAL A 238 9.35 14.28 12.32
N ILE A 239 8.81 15.17 11.50
CA ILE A 239 7.41 15.17 11.11
C ILE A 239 7.32 14.73 9.65
N HIS A 240 6.49 13.73 9.37
CA HIS A 240 6.14 13.33 8.01
C HIS A 240 4.66 13.56 7.76
N VAL A 241 4.34 14.17 6.63
CA VAL A 241 2.98 14.34 6.13
C VAL A 241 2.88 13.66 4.79
N ARG A 242 1.90 12.79 4.63
CA ARG A 242 1.61 12.11 3.38
C ARG A 242 0.14 12.28 3.03
N ALA A 243 -0.13 12.80 1.84
CA ALA A 243 -1.48 12.92 1.30
C ALA A 243 -1.52 12.27 -0.08
N GLU A 244 -2.51 11.43 -0.29
CA GLU A 244 -2.72 10.69 -1.53
C GLU A 244 -4.18 10.79 -1.94
N ALA A 245 -4.42 10.96 -3.24
CA ALA A 245 -5.73 10.88 -3.83
C ALA A 245 -5.64 10.07 -5.13
N GLY A 246 -6.64 9.25 -5.40
CA GLY A 246 -6.68 8.40 -6.57
C GLY A 246 -8.09 8.09 -7.04
N GLY A 247 -8.21 7.76 -8.31
CA GLY A 247 -9.43 7.24 -8.90
C GLY A 247 -9.34 5.72 -9.02
N GLN A 248 -10.37 5.02 -8.57
CA GLN A 248 -10.54 3.58 -8.79
C GLN A 248 -11.42 3.39 -10.01
N ILE A 249 -10.99 2.55 -10.94
CA ILE A 249 -11.73 2.20 -12.15
C ILE A 249 -11.84 0.68 -12.27
N PRO A 250 -12.94 0.13 -12.80
CA PRO A 250 -13.03 -1.29 -13.11
C PRO A 250 -11.95 -1.68 -14.13
N VAL A 251 -11.10 -2.64 -13.80
CA VAL A 251 -10.07 -3.15 -14.72
C VAL A 251 -10.70 -3.96 -15.86
N ARG A 252 -11.79 -4.63 -15.56
CA ARG A 252 -12.55 -5.45 -16.53
C ARG A 252 -14.03 -5.25 -16.30
N LYS A 253 -14.75 -4.98 -17.36
CA LYS A 253 -16.21 -4.94 -17.36
C LYS A 253 -16.76 -5.91 -18.41
N PRO A 254 -17.91 -6.56 -18.16
CA PRO A 254 -18.57 -7.36 -19.16
C PRO A 254 -19.13 -6.46 -20.28
N ASN A 255 -19.16 -6.98 -21.50
CA ASN A 255 -19.86 -6.38 -22.61
C ASN A 255 -21.17 -7.11 -22.79
N PHE A 256 -22.27 -6.41 -22.60
CA PHE A 256 -23.62 -6.94 -22.83
C PHE A 256 -24.09 -6.52 -24.20
N LEU A 257 -24.95 -7.38 -24.78
CA LEU A 257 -25.67 -7.08 -26.01
C LEU A 257 -26.80 -6.07 -25.71
N ASP A 258 -27.15 -5.29 -26.71
CA ASP A 258 -28.33 -4.45 -26.67
C ASP A 258 -29.62 -5.29 -26.83
N SER A 259 -30.79 -4.66 -26.70
CA SER A 259 -32.09 -5.34 -26.76
C SER A 259 -32.35 -5.98 -28.11
N TYR A 260 -31.97 -5.31 -29.20
CA TYR A 260 -32.16 -5.84 -30.55
C TYR A 260 -31.39 -7.15 -30.77
N ASN A 261 -30.09 -7.14 -30.48
CA ASN A 261 -29.24 -8.32 -30.65
C ASN A 261 -29.60 -9.44 -29.68
N THR A 262 -29.99 -9.09 -28.44
CA THR A 262 -30.48 -10.08 -27.46
C THR A 262 -31.77 -10.72 -27.92
N ALA A 263 -32.75 -9.96 -28.42
CA ALA A 263 -34.01 -10.45 -28.93
C ALA A 263 -33.81 -11.37 -30.15
N LEU A 264 -32.87 -11.06 -31.05
CA LEU A 264 -32.49 -11.94 -32.14
C LEU A 264 -31.97 -13.29 -31.65
N LEU A 265 -31.06 -13.31 -30.69
CA LEU A 265 -30.52 -14.55 -30.11
C LEU A 265 -31.58 -15.36 -29.36
N VAL A 266 -32.49 -14.71 -28.65
CA VAL A 266 -33.60 -15.37 -27.97
C VAL A 266 -34.53 -16.05 -29.03
N ASN A 267 -34.84 -15.35 -30.10
CA ASN A 267 -35.64 -15.92 -31.18
C ASN A 267 -34.95 -17.11 -31.85
N GLU A 268 -33.63 -17.05 -32.07
CA GLU A 268 -32.82 -18.14 -32.61
C GLU A 268 -32.83 -19.35 -31.68
N ALA A 269 -32.55 -19.14 -30.39
CA ALA A 269 -32.55 -20.20 -29.37
C ALA A 269 -33.92 -20.92 -29.32
N ARG A 270 -34.99 -20.15 -29.25
CA ARG A 270 -36.36 -20.73 -29.26
C ARG A 270 -36.67 -21.51 -30.53
N THR A 271 -36.22 -21.01 -31.68
CA THR A 271 -36.38 -21.72 -32.95
C THR A 271 -35.62 -23.05 -32.95
N ASN A 272 -34.39 -23.08 -32.42
CA ASN A 272 -33.60 -24.29 -32.29
C ASN A 272 -34.24 -25.31 -31.34
N ASP A 273 -34.96 -24.86 -30.32
CA ASP A 273 -35.71 -25.68 -29.38
C ASP A 273 -37.09 -26.09 -29.93
N GLY A 274 -37.41 -25.73 -31.17
CA GLY A 274 -38.73 -26.02 -31.79
C GLY A 274 -39.89 -25.17 -31.23
N LEU A 275 -39.59 -24.08 -30.53
CA LEU A 275 -40.56 -23.15 -29.97
C LEU A 275 -40.86 -22.00 -30.92
N THR A 276 -42.01 -21.35 -30.76
CA THR A 276 -42.34 -20.12 -31.49
C THR A 276 -41.42 -18.98 -31.08
N LYS A 277 -41.08 -18.12 -32.05
CA LYS A 277 -40.35 -16.88 -31.80
C LYS A 277 -41.08 -16.05 -30.76
N MET A 278 -40.31 -15.46 -29.84
CA MET A 278 -40.84 -14.62 -28.79
C MET A 278 -41.10 -13.19 -29.27
N PHE A 279 -40.19 -12.66 -30.04
CA PHE A 279 -40.29 -11.30 -30.60
C PHE A 279 -40.69 -11.33 -32.07
N THR A 280 -41.67 -10.50 -32.42
CA THR A 280 -42.09 -10.29 -33.79
C THR A 280 -41.10 -9.44 -34.58
N GLN A 281 -41.29 -9.32 -35.90
CA GLN A 281 -40.46 -8.41 -36.70
C GLN A 281 -40.68 -6.95 -36.30
N HIS A 282 -41.87 -6.58 -35.89
CA HIS A 282 -42.20 -5.25 -35.41
C HIS A 282 -41.48 -4.93 -34.08
N ASP A 283 -41.47 -5.87 -33.11
CA ASP A 283 -40.73 -5.70 -31.86
C ASP A 283 -39.24 -5.49 -32.12
N LEU A 284 -38.66 -6.26 -33.06
CA LEU A 284 -37.25 -6.09 -33.44
C LEU A 284 -36.94 -4.72 -34.05
N GLU A 285 -37.87 -4.16 -34.83
CA GLU A 285 -37.74 -2.82 -35.39
C GLU A 285 -37.79 -1.74 -34.30
N LEU A 286 -38.70 -1.87 -33.32
CA LEU A 286 -38.82 -0.96 -32.20
C LEU A 286 -37.58 -1.01 -31.27
N PHE A 287 -36.98 -2.19 -31.01
CA PHE A 287 -35.72 -2.32 -30.29
C PHE A 287 -34.56 -1.70 -31.05
N LYS A 288 -34.59 -1.76 -32.39
CA LYS A 288 -33.47 -1.26 -33.21
C LYS A 288 -33.51 0.26 -33.34
N ASP A 289 -34.66 0.86 -33.52
CA ASP A 289 -34.81 2.30 -33.74
C ASP A 289 -35.00 3.09 -32.42
N GLY A 290 -35.38 2.40 -31.32
CA GLY A 290 -35.55 3.02 -29.99
C GLY A 290 -36.76 3.95 -29.91
N SER A 291 -37.72 3.85 -30.82
CA SER A 291 -38.91 4.71 -30.88
C SER A 291 -39.89 4.49 -29.73
N ASP A 292 -39.84 3.33 -29.08
CA ASP A 292 -40.67 2.99 -27.92
C ASP A 292 -39.80 2.62 -26.69
N PRO A 293 -39.20 3.59 -25.99
CA PRO A 293 -38.27 3.32 -24.91
C PRO A 293 -38.90 2.71 -23.64
N TYR A 294 -40.21 2.74 -23.53
CA TYR A 294 -40.96 2.18 -22.39
C TYR A 294 -41.50 0.78 -22.66
N GLY A 295 -42.06 0.53 -23.85
CA GLY A 295 -42.56 -0.79 -24.24
C GLY A 295 -41.47 -1.69 -24.80
N HIS A 296 -40.43 -1.11 -25.41
CA HIS A 296 -39.28 -1.79 -25.99
C HIS A 296 -37.96 -1.18 -25.48
N PRO A 297 -37.70 -1.26 -24.16
CA PRO A 297 -36.52 -0.63 -23.56
C PRO A 297 -35.23 -1.28 -24.04
N ASN A 298 -34.13 -0.47 -23.98
CA ASN A 298 -32.77 -0.92 -24.26
C ASN A 298 -31.82 -0.40 -23.18
N VAL A 299 -31.68 -1.15 -22.09
CA VAL A 299 -30.99 -0.73 -20.91
C VAL A 299 -29.68 -1.52 -20.70
N ASN A 300 -28.59 -0.83 -20.61
CA ASN A 300 -27.32 -1.41 -20.12
C ASN A 300 -27.32 -1.37 -18.60
N TRP A 301 -27.77 -2.41 -17.94
CA TRP A 301 -27.89 -2.50 -16.49
C TRP A 301 -26.56 -2.35 -15.77
N TYR A 302 -25.43 -2.73 -16.40
CA TYR A 302 -24.12 -2.50 -15.81
C TYR A 302 -23.82 -0.99 -15.70
N ASP A 303 -24.02 -0.25 -16.78
CA ASP A 303 -23.75 1.20 -16.81
C ASP A 303 -24.76 1.97 -15.95
N GLU A 304 -25.96 1.43 -15.71
CA GLU A 304 -26.93 2.00 -14.77
C GLU A 304 -26.53 1.81 -13.32
N VAL A 305 -26.00 0.66 -12.95
CA VAL A 305 -25.65 0.33 -11.56
C VAL A 305 -24.28 0.87 -11.18
N PHE A 306 -23.31 0.83 -12.10
CA PHE A 306 -21.93 1.16 -11.79
C PHE A 306 -21.49 2.54 -12.30
N LYS A 307 -20.69 3.22 -11.50
CA LYS A 307 -19.96 4.42 -11.90
C LYS A 307 -18.74 4.02 -12.73
N LYS A 308 -18.29 4.91 -13.59
CA LYS A 308 -17.03 4.75 -14.34
C LYS A 308 -15.80 4.80 -13.43
N SER A 309 -15.89 5.53 -12.33
CA SER A 309 -14.81 5.66 -11.34
C SER A 309 -15.35 6.01 -9.96
N ALA A 310 -14.56 5.69 -8.94
CA ALA A 310 -14.78 6.13 -7.56
C ALA A 310 -13.50 6.76 -7.00
N MET A 311 -13.65 7.70 -6.07
CA MET A 311 -12.51 8.39 -5.46
C MET A 311 -12.04 7.66 -4.21
N GLN A 312 -10.71 7.69 -4.02
CA GLN A 312 -10.04 7.24 -2.81
C GLN A 312 -9.07 8.32 -2.35
N SER A 313 -8.99 8.57 -1.05
CA SER A 313 -8.04 9.49 -0.44
C SER A 313 -7.46 8.92 0.84
N ASN A 314 -6.19 9.23 1.10
CA ASN A 314 -5.46 8.83 2.30
C ASN A 314 -4.61 10.01 2.75
N ILE A 315 -4.78 10.43 4.00
CA ILE A 315 -3.97 11.47 4.63
C ILE A 315 -3.38 10.87 5.90
N ASN A 316 -2.08 10.98 6.07
CA ASN A 316 -1.37 10.50 7.23
C ASN A 316 -0.36 11.54 7.71
N VAL A 317 -0.30 11.74 9.02
CA VAL A 317 0.68 12.59 9.68
C VAL A 317 1.34 11.77 10.77
N ASP A 318 2.66 11.70 10.78
CA ASP A 318 3.42 11.05 11.84
C ASP A 318 4.52 11.94 12.36
N VAL A 319 4.79 11.78 13.65
CA VAL A 319 5.87 12.46 14.37
C VAL A 319 6.66 11.40 15.12
N SER A 320 7.96 11.37 14.91
CA SER A 320 8.88 10.48 15.62
C SER A 320 10.09 11.23 16.13
N GLY A 321 10.65 10.76 17.24
CA GLY A 321 11.84 11.35 17.84
C GLY A 321 12.10 10.77 19.22
N GLY A 322 13.05 11.36 19.93
CA GLY A 322 13.29 10.93 21.29
C GLY A 322 14.62 11.38 21.89
N THR A 323 14.76 11.06 23.13
CA THR A 323 15.98 11.19 23.92
C THR A 323 16.45 9.79 24.35
N LYS A 324 17.58 9.70 25.06
CA LYS A 324 18.01 8.43 25.67
C LYS A 324 16.98 7.81 26.62
N ARG A 325 16.12 8.64 27.25
CA ARG A 325 15.14 8.18 28.24
C ARG A 325 13.74 7.93 27.67
N LEU A 326 13.35 8.66 26.64
CA LEU A 326 12.02 8.53 26.03
C LEU A 326 12.17 8.59 24.52
N LYS A 327 11.70 7.56 23.82
CA LYS A 327 11.53 7.55 22.38
C LYS A 327 10.05 7.42 22.07
N TYR A 328 9.58 8.11 21.04
CA TYR A 328 8.17 8.16 20.70
C TYR A 328 7.95 8.14 19.19
N PHE A 329 6.88 7.47 18.81
CA PHE A 329 6.27 7.54 17.50
C PHE A 329 4.78 7.77 17.68
N VAL A 330 4.23 8.80 17.06
CA VAL A 330 2.81 9.13 17.09
C VAL A 330 2.35 9.31 15.66
N SER A 331 1.26 8.67 15.28
CA SER A 331 0.66 8.84 13.95
C SER A 331 -0.84 9.04 14.04
N GLY A 332 -1.38 9.82 13.10
CA GLY A 332 -2.80 9.98 12.85
C GLY A 332 -3.08 9.88 11.36
N GLY A 333 -4.11 9.14 10.98
CA GLY A 333 -4.49 8.92 9.60
C GLY A 333 -5.98 9.05 9.34
N TYR A 334 -6.32 9.48 8.14
CA TYR A 334 -7.69 9.44 7.62
C TYR A 334 -7.70 8.82 6.24
N PHE A 335 -8.50 7.79 6.07
CA PHE A 335 -8.70 7.09 4.81
C PHE A 335 -10.19 7.18 4.42
N SER A 336 -10.44 7.47 3.15
CA SER A 336 -11.80 7.50 2.58
C SER A 336 -11.80 6.84 1.20
N GLN A 337 -12.73 5.93 1.00
CA GLN A 337 -12.91 5.17 -0.24
C GLN A 337 -14.39 5.15 -0.62
N GLY A 338 -14.72 5.62 -1.81
CA GLY A 338 -16.04 5.50 -2.39
C GLY A 338 -16.21 4.18 -3.15
N GLY A 339 -17.44 3.70 -3.24
CA GLY A 339 -17.78 2.53 -4.05
C GLY A 339 -18.14 2.88 -5.48
N LEU A 340 -17.99 1.89 -6.36
CA LEU A 340 -18.36 2.00 -7.78
C LEU A 340 -19.88 1.91 -8.01
N VAL A 341 -20.65 1.35 -7.08
CA VAL A 341 -22.12 1.32 -7.19
C VAL A 341 -22.68 2.72 -7.00
N ARG A 342 -23.64 3.10 -7.86
CA ARG A 342 -24.29 4.41 -7.76
C ARG A 342 -25.12 4.51 -6.48
N ASN A 343 -25.32 5.74 -6.01
CA ASN A 343 -26.31 6.02 -4.98
C ASN A 343 -27.65 6.22 -5.67
N PHE A 344 -28.63 5.38 -5.33
CA PHE A 344 -29.98 5.43 -5.89
C PHE A 344 -30.98 6.09 -4.95
N ALA A 345 -30.58 6.49 -3.75
CA ALA A 345 -31.44 7.26 -2.86
C ALA A 345 -31.88 8.57 -3.53
N LYS A 346 -33.11 9.01 -3.26
CA LYS A 346 -33.61 10.29 -3.74
C LYS A 346 -32.77 11.44 -3.19
N ALA A 347 -32.63 12.50 -3.99
CA ALA A 347 -31.78 13.64 -3.62
C ALA A 347 -32.21 14.34 -2.33
N ASP A 348 -33.49 14.28 -2.00
CA ASP A 348 -34.08 14.90 -0.80
C ASP A 348 -33.99 14.03 0.45
N ASP A 349 -33.56 12.76 0.32
CA ASP A 349 -33.37 11.88 1.44
C ASP A 349 -31.96 12.06 1.99
N ASP A 350 -31.82 12.31 3.28
CA ASP A 350 -30.52 12.31 4.03
C ASP A 350 -29.90 10.89 4.09
N VAL A 351 -30.15 10.08 3.08
CA VAL A 351 -29.82 8.67 2.98
C VAL A 351 -28.83 8.44 1.86
N ASN A 352 -27.79 7.68 2.15
CA ASN A 352 -26.84 7.21 1.14
C ASN A 352 -26.90 5.69 1.06
N THR A 353 -27.42 5.14 -0.02
CA THR A 353 -27.49 3.69 -0.28
C THR A 353 -26.25 3.17 -1.00
N GLY A 354 -25.29 4.02 -1.34
CA GLY A 354 -24.05 3.62 -2.02
C GLY A 354 -23.00 3.07 -1.05
N TYR A 355 -22.01 2.41 -1.61
CA TYR A 355 -20.86 1.93 -0.84
C TYR A 355 -19.89 3.07 -0.51
N PHE A 356 -19.49 3.16 0.75
CA PHE A 356 -18.31 3.92 1.15
C PHE A 356 -17.65 3.31 2.39
N TYR A 357 -16.35 3.57 2.52
CA TYR A 357 -15.54 3.22 3.67
C TYR A 357 -14.76 4.44 4.14
N ARG A 358 -14.83 4.73 5.44
CA ARG A 358 -14.05 5.79 6.08
C ARG A 358 -13.39 5.22 7.32
N ARG A 359 -12.10 5.53 7.49
CA ARG A 359 -11.31 5.05 8.64
C ARG A 359 -10.48 6.20 9.19
N PHE A 360 -10.49 6.32 10.51
CA PHE A 360 -9.56 7.15 11.27
C PHE A 360 -8.62 6.23 12.02
N ASP A 361 -7.33 6.43 11.84
CA ASP A 361 -6.26 5.67 12.47
C ASP A 361 -5.53 6.57 13.47
N TYR A 362 -5.22 6.03 14.64
CA TYR A 362 -4.35 6.66 15.61
C TYR A 362 -3.42 5.61 16.21
N ARG A 363 -2.13 5.93 16.32
CA ARG A 363 -1.12 5.07 16.96
C ARG A 363 -0.14 5.90 17.77
N THR A 364 0.22 5.39 18.94
CA THR A 364 1.32 5.92 19.76
C THR A 364 2.15 4.76 20.26
N ASN A 365 3.45 4.78 19.96
CA ASN A 365 4.44 3.84 20.46
C ASN A 365 5.46 4.60 21.28
N LEU A 366 5.61 4.23 22.57
CA LEU A 366 6.50 4.87 23.53
C LEU A 366 7.47 3.85 24.11
N ASP A 367 8.75 4.18 24.14
CA ASP A 367 9.79 3.43 24.81
C ASP A 367 10.43 4.31 25.91
N PHE A 368 10.31 3.85 27.15
CA PHE A 368 10.84 4.53 28.32
C PHE A 368 12.07 3.76 28.84
N THR A 369 13.23 4.39 28.87
CA THR A 369 14.41 3.89 29.59
C THR A 369 14.39 4.46 31.00
N VAL A 370 13.83 3.69 31.94
CA VAL A 370 13.67 4.10 33.34
C VAL A 370 15.03 4.14 34.04
N THR A 371 15.82 3.06 33.82
CA THR A 371 17.22 2.96 34.22
C THR A 371 17.99 2.29 33.08
N ASP A 372 19.32 2.23 33.15
CA ASP A 372 20.14 1.55 32.14
C ASP A 372 19.79 0.05 31.99
N ASN A 373 19.18 -0.51 33.02
CA ASN A 373 18.78 -1.91 33.08
C ASN A 373 17.28 -2.16 32.91
N LEU A 374 16.43 -1.12 32.98
CA LEU A 374 14.96 -1.25 32.93
C LEU A 374 14.38 -0.39 31.82
N THR A 375 13.78 -1.04 30.84
CA THR A 375 13.04 -0.40 29.74
C THR A 375 11.57 -0.79 29.82
N MET A 376 10.68 0.18 29.67
CA MET A 376 9.24 0.01 29.59
C MET A 376 8.76 0.41 28.21
N ARG A 377 7.75 -0.28 27.73
CA ARG A 377 7.11 -0.06 26.43
C ARG A 377 5.62 0.14 26.64
N LEU A 378 5.04 1.15 25.96
CA LEU A 378 3.63 1.38 25.89
C LEU A 378 3.24 1.64 24.43
N ASP A 379 2.42 0.77 23.86
CA ASP A 379 1.87 0.96 22.53
C ASP A 379 0.35 1.06 22.65
N PHE A 380 -0.20 2.04 22.00
CA PHE A 380 -1.64 2.24 21.86
C PHE A 380 -2.00 2.43 20.40
N SER A 381 -3.02 1.77 19.92
CA SER A 381 -3.61 2.05 18.61
C SER A 381 -5.13 1.98 18.66
N SER A 382 -5.76 2.91 17.97
CA SER A 382 -7.22 2.98 17.85
C SER A 382 -7.60 3.20 16.39
N ARG A 383 -8.67 2.55 15.94
CA ARG A 383 -9.22 2.66 14.59
C ARG A 383 -10.71 2.77 14.65
N PHE A 384 -11.22 3.87 14.10
CA PHE A 384 -12.66 4.09 13.91
C PHE A 384 -13.01 3.87 12.45
N MET A 385 -13.89 2.92 12.20
CA MET A 385 -14.33 2.56 10.87
C MET A 385 -15.80 2.80 10.69
N ASN A 386 -16.16 3.34 9.54
CA ASN A 386 -17.54 3.54 9.11
C ASN A 386 -17.69 2.97 7.70
N ILE A 387 -18.40 1.85 7.61
CA ILE A 387 -18.70 1.15 6.37
C ILE A 387 -20.17 1.33 6.08
N ASN A 388 -20.52 1.76 4.88
CA ASN A 388 -21.88 1.88 4.41
C ASN A 388 -22.08 1.00 3.18
N GLU A 389 -23.17 0.27 3.14
CA GLU A 389 -23.54 -0.61 2.04
C GLU A 389 -25.07 -0.65 1.84
N PRO A 390 -25.58 -0.96 0.64
CA PRO A 390 -26.98 -1.22 0.45
C PRO A 390 -27.49 -2.31 1.39
N SER A 391 -28.74 -2.20 1.84
CA SER A 391 -29.32 -3.09 2.88
C SER A 391 -29.81 -4.44 2.35
N SER A 392 -29.61 -4.75 1.07
CA SER A 392 -30.02 -6.04 0.53
C SER A 392 -29.39 -7.22 1.29
N LEU A 393 -30.16 -8.27 1.52
CA LEU A 393 -29.72 -9.51 2.21
C LEU A 393 -28.47 -10.14 1.56
N ASN A 394 -28.27 -9.92 0.27
CA ASN A 394 -27.09 -10.34 -0.45
C ASN A 394 -26.72 -9.29 -1.51
N ALA A 395 -26.37 -8.08 -1.05
CA ALA A 395 -26.06 -6.95 -1.93
C ALA A 395 -25.03 -7.29 -3.00
N THR A 396 -24.01 -8.07 -2.66
CA THR A 396 -22.99 -8.50 -3.64
C THR A 396 -23.57 -9.47 -4.66
N GLY A 397 -24.31 -10.47 -4.24
CA GLY A 397 -24.98 -11.43 -5.14
C GLY A 397 -26.01 -10.75 -6.05
N GLU A 398 -26.81 -9.86 -5.48
CA GLU A 398 -27.80 -9.08 -6.21
C GLU A 398 -27.17 -8.18 -7.28
N ILE A 399 -26.07 -7.51 -6.93
CA ILE A 399 -25.34 -6.66 -7.88
C ILE A 399 -24.73 -7.50 -9.01
N TYR A 400 -24.19 -8.68 -8.72
CA TYR A 400 -23.69 -9.59 -9.76
C TYR A 400 -24.81 -10.26 -10.55
N ASN A 401 -26.04 -10.26 -10.05
CA ASN A 401 -27.20 -10.84 -10.71
C ASN A 401 -27.79 -9.93 -11.81
N PHE A 402 -27.20 -8.76 -12.08
CA PHE A 402 -27.60 -7.92 -13.21
C PHE A 402 -27.47 -8.65 -14.57
N THR A 403 -26.68 -9.73 -14.63
CA THR A 403 -26.61 -10.61 -15.79
C THR A 403 -27.90 -11.37 -16.05
N ALA A 404 -28.76 -11.54 -15.05
CA ALA A 404 -30.06 -12.15 -15.17
C ALA A 404 -31.14 -11.16 -15.67
N MET A 405 -30.82 -9.87 -15.74
CA MET A 405 -31.70 -8.85 -16.29
C MET A 405 -31.39 -8.61 -17.76
N HIS A 406 -32.30 -8.97 -18.63
CA HIS A 406 -32.15 -8.68 -20.06
C HIS A 406 -32.27 -7.18 -20.34
N PRO A 407 -31.62 -6.65 -21.36
CA PRO A 407 -31.67 -5.22 -21.70
C PRO A 407 -33.09 -4.72 -22.06
N TYR A 408 -33.97 -5.63 -22.45
CA TYR A 408 -35.38 -5.36 -22.80
C TYR A 408 -36.35 -5.57 -21.65
N SER A 409 -35.93 -6.00 -20.46
CA SER A 409 -36.83 -6.43 -19.37
C SER A 409 -37.67 -5.31 -18.79
N ALA A 410 -37.10 -4.12 -18.63
CA ALA A 410 -37.79 -2.95 -18.12
C ALA A 410 -37.04 -1.66 -18.47
N PRO A 411 -37.72 -0.52 -18.55
CA PRO A 411 -37.06 0.78 -18.54
C PRO A 411 -36.43 1.06 -17.18
N VAL A 412 -35.49 2.00 -17.08
CA VAL A 412 -34.87 2.40 -15.82
C VAL A 412 -35.89 3.06 -14.87
N LEU A 413 -36.71 3.94 -15.44
CA LEU A 413 -37.79 4.66 -14.74
C LEU A 413 -39.03 4.63 -15.65
N ASN A 414 -40.18 4.64 -15.02
CA ASN A 414 -41.45 4.89 -15.67
C ASN A 414 -41.62 6.36 -16.09
N PRO A 415 -42.58 6.72 -16.95
CA PRO A 415 -42.83 8.10 -17.38
C PRO A 415 -43.12 9.08 -16.22
N ASP A 416 -43.64 8.58 -15.11
CA ASP A 416 -43.92 9.35 -13.89
C ASP A 416 -42.70 9.53 -12.97
N GLY A 417 -41.52 8.99 -13.36
CA GLY A 417 -40.29 9.03 -12.59
C GLY A 417 -40.20 7.97 -11.49
N SER A 418 -41.18 7.09 -11.36
CA SER A 418 -41.09 5.93 -10.46
C SER A 418 -40.20 4.84 -11.06
N TYR A 419 -39.60 4.00 -10.19
CA TYR A 419 -38.85 2.85 -10.65
C TYR A 419 -39.73 1.80 -11.33
N ALA A 420 -39.23 1.25 -12.44
CA ALA A 420 -39.94 0.21 -13.16
C ALA A 420 -39.80 -1.15 -12.47
N TYR A 421 -40.73 -2.05 -12.85
CA TYR A 421 -40.72 -3.47 -12.46
C TYR A 421 -40.36 -4.33 -13.66
N LEU A 422 -39.73 -5.48 -13.40
CA LEU A 422 -39.44 -6.48 -14.41
C LEU A 422 -40.76 -6.99 -15.06
N SER A 423 -40.70 -7.28 -16.33
CA SER A 423 -41.79 -7.95 -17.04
C SER A 423 -41.89 -9.42 -16.60
N ASP A 424 -43.00 -10.07 -17.00
CA ASP A 424 -43.24 -11.50 -16.77
C ASP A 424 -42.22 -12.43 -17.42
N VAL A 425 -41.46 -11.94 -18.41
CA VAL A 425 -40.41 -12.70 -19.11
C VAL A 425 -39.23 -13.03 -18.20
N ASP A 426 -38.81 -12.07 -17.34
CA ASP A 426 -37.69 -12.22 -16.45
C ASP A 426 -38.10 -12.41 -14.97
N GLY A 427 -39.41 -12.67 -14.77
CA GLY A 427 -40.03 -12.74 -13.45
C GLY A 427 -40.61 -11.40 -13.00
N TYR A 428 -41.51 -11.48 -12.04
CA TYR A 428 -42.14 -10.31 -11.44
C TYR A 428 -41.31 -9.78 -10.28
N GLY A 429 -41.00 -8.50 -10.29
CA GLY A 429 -40.30 -7.88 -9.20
C GLY A 429 -39.71 -6.50 -9.52
N PRO A 430 -39.22 -5.79 -8.52
CA PRO A 430 -38.54 -4.52 -8.76
C PRO A 430 -37.21 -4.73 -9.49
N THR A 431 -36.87 -3.81 -10.37
CA THR A 431 -35.55 -3.77 -11.01
C THR A 431 -34.43 -3.61 -9.96
N LEU A 432 -33.18 -3.94 -10.32
CA LEU A 432 -32.06 -3.86 -9.40
C LEU A 432 -31.85 -2.45 -8.84
N ASN A 433 -31.95 -1.42 -9.68
CA ASN A 433 -31.86 -0.03 -9.26
C ASN A 433 -33.01 0.37 -8.30
N ALA A 434 -34.24 -0.16 -8.52
CA ALA A 434 -35.38 0.04 -7.62
C ALA A 434 -35.13 -0.59 -6.24
N ARG A 435 -34.56 -1.80 -6.20
CA ARG A 435 -34.18 -2.46 -4.93
C ARG A 435 -33.09 -1.70 -4.22
N LEU A 436 -32.02 -1.30 -4.91
CA LEU A 436 -30.93 -0.51 -4.33
C LEU A 436 -31.40 0.86 -3.80
N ALA A 437 -32.47 1.42 -4.39
CA ALA A 437 -33.05 2.68 -3.92
C ALA A 437 -33.93 2.52 -2.67
N ASN A 438 -34.75 1.45 -2.63
CA ASN A 438 -35.87 1.33 -1.69
C ASN A 438 -35.58 0.42 -0.48
N GLU A 439 -34.59 -0.47 -0.56
CA GLU A 439 -34.24 -1.39 0.53
C GLU A 439 -33.41 -0.73 1.65
N GLY A 440 -32.97 0.51 1.45
CA GLY A 440 -32.23 1.26 2.45
C GLY A 440 -30.74 0.94 2.47
N TYR A 441 -30.12 1.10 3.64
CA TYR A 441 -28.68 0.91 3.82
C TYR A 441 -28.35 0.24 5.15
N THR A 442 -27.24 -0.45 5.19
CA THR A 442 -26.61 -0.94 6.42
C THR A 442 -25.37 -0.11 6.69
N ARG A 443 -25.26 0.45 7.89
CA ARG A 443 -24.09 1.20 8.33
C ARG A 443 -23.43 0.52 9.52
N THR A 444 -22.25 -0.05 9.27
CA THR A 444 -21.43 -0.66 10.30
C THR A 444 -20.43 0.37 10.83
N ARG A 445 -20.50 0.65 12.12
CA ARG A 445 -19.47 1.42 12.84
C ARG A 445 -18.70 0.46 13.71
N ARG A 446 -17.39 0.51 13.61
CA ARG A 446 -16.51 -0.38 14.36
C ARG A 446 -15.37 0.43 14.96
N ASN A 447 -15.00 0.08 16.18
CA ASN A 447 -13.90 0.67 16.88
C ASN A 447 -12.96 -0.42 17.40
N ASP A 448 -11.73 -0.46 16.88
CA ASP A 448 -10.70 -1.41 17.29
C ASP A 448 -9.67 -0.68 18.14
N ASN A 449 -9.52 -1.06 19.41
CA ASN A 449 -8.53 -0.51 20.31
C ASN A 449 -7.56 -1.61 20.75
N ASN A 450 -6.26 -1.32 20.69
CA ASN A 450 -5.21 -2.22 21.13
C ASN A 450 -4.24 -1.47 22.04
N ILE A 451 -3.97 -2.03 23.20
CA ILE A 451 -2.99 -1.54 24.17
C ILE A 451 -2.00 -2.66 24.45
N LEU A 452 -0.72 -2.36 24.34
CA LEU A 452 0.36 -3.26 24.74
C LEU A 452 1.23 -2.54 25.76
N TYR A 453 1.44 -3.19 26.89
CA TYR A 453 2.41 -2.79 27.89
C TYR A 453 3.51 -3.85 27.98
N GLY A 454 4.77 -3.43 27.90
CA GLY A 454 5.94 -4.29 27.96
C GLY A 454 6.97 -3.80 28.96
N VAL A 455 7.65 -4.75 29.59
CA VAL A 455 8.79 -4.47 30.48
C VAL A 455 9.95 -5.37 30.07
N ASN A 456 11.13 -4.78 29.94
CA ASN A 456 12.38 -5.50 29.72
C ASN A 456 13.34 -5.11 30.83
N TRP A 457 13.78 -6.09 31.60
CA TRP A 457 14.68 -5.90 32.73
C TRP A 457 15.94 -6.74 32.56
N LYS A 458 17.09 -6.07 32.39
CA LYS A 458 18.43 -6.67 32.40
C LYS A 458 18.84 -6.91 33.82
N MET A 459 19.16 -8.14 34.17
CA MET A 459 19.54 -8.57 35.51
C MET A 459 21.02 -8.97 35.56
N ASP A 460 21.88 -8.21 34.88
CA ASP A 460 23.34 -8.47 34.86
C ASP A 460 23.96 -8.44 36.25
N TRP A 461 23.31 -7.79 37.21
CA TRP A 461 23.72 -7.77 38.62
C TRP A 461 23.55 -9.14 39.29
N LEU A 462 22.65 -10.00 38.82
CA LEU A 462 22.46 -11.37 39.32
C LEU A 462 23.33 -12.35 38.52
N THR A 463 23.24 -12.28 37.20
CA THR A 463 24.03 -13.11 36.29
C THR A 463 24.21 -12.37 34.97
N LYS A 464 25.45 -12.26 34.49
CA LYS A 464 25.81 -11.55 33.27
C LYS A 464 25.02 -12.14 32.06
N GLY A 465 24.32 -11.28 31.35
CA GLY A 465 23.48 -11.65 30.18
C GLY A 465 22.08 -12.12 30.53
N LEU A 466 21.70 -12.19 31.81
CA LEU A 466 20.34 -12.52 32.22
C LEU A 466 19.39 -11.35 31.95
N SER A 467 18.24 -11.62 31.35
CA SER A 467 17.16 -10.63 31.18
C SER A 467 15.79 -11.26 31.32
N ALA A 468 14.83 -10.49 31.83
CA ALA A 468 13.42 -10.87 31.91
C ALA A 468 12.59 -9.92 31.02
N ASN A 469 11.68 -10.50 30.24
CA ASN A 469 10.73 -9.77 29.43
C ASN A 469 9.32 -10.18 29.82
N ALA A 470 8.45 -9.19 30.09
CA ALA A 470 7.03 -9.40 30.32
C ALA A 470 6.22 -8.49 29.40
N ARG A 471 5.12 -9.00 28.88
CA ARG A 471 4.20 -8.23 28.02
C ARG A 471 2.76 -8.56 28.36
N ILE A 472 1.92 -7.55 28.37
CA ILE A 472 0.48 -7.68 28.52
C ILE A 472 -0.15 -6.90 27.37
N ALA A 473 -1.07 -7.54 26.64
CA ALA A 473 -1.82 -6.90 25.57
C ALA A 473 -3.32 -7.02 25.88
N TYR A 474 -4.04 -5.97 25.58
CA TYR A 474 -5.50 -5.91 25.65
C TYR A 474 -6.04 -5.35 24.35
N SER A 475 -7.04 -6.04 23.79
CA SER A 475 -7.67 -5.67 22.51
C SER A 475 -9.18 -5.69 22.67
N THR A 476 -9.85 -4.63 22.21
CA THR A 476 -11.31 -4.57 22.11
C THR A 476 -11.72 -4.31 20.67
N ILE A 477 -12.85 -4.89 20.29
CA ILE A 477 -13.52 -4.68 19.01
C ILE A 477 -14.98 -4.43 19.36
N ASP A 478 -15.47 -3.21 19.10
CA ASP A 478 -16.83 -2.75 19.35
C ASP A 478 -17.56 -2.47 18.05
#